data_f4211aef510c8ab3cfedfcae72bc6b01
#
_entry.id   f4211aef510c8ab3cfedfcae72bc6b01
#
_cell.length_a   1.000
_cell.length_b   1.000
_cell.length_c   1.000
_cell.angle_alpha   90.00
_cell.angle_beta   90.00
_cell.angle_gamma   90.00
#
_symmetry.space_group_name_H-M   'P 1'
#
loop_
_entity.id
_entity.type
_entity.pdbx_description
1 polymer ?
#
loop_
_entity_poly.entity_id
_entity_poly.type
_entity_poly.pdbx_seq_one_letter_code
_entity_poly.pdbx_strand_id
1 'polypeptide(L)'
;MADRGDTHYLTSTLNKWFLFASFVLLVATVWMMLSDWDAPWKKYQREYRRIDLEKTRAAYDALETPEAKQGEAALKAAVEKAQAEVAGRKSDLDAAQAELFKTKGEMYNKEQSAKFAKADFDWTRYLIEEYRTDSGQPNAEQAKLDAAQDKMNSTALVKEQMEQTLKAAQKKVDDLTASESAAEKTLAAQTRDQERLRKRMDQLAPADKAVQVANVIRDAPGLDFVGPSLKVQKAVLDNLTFELNFTKAKRVDMCMTCHVPIDKDGFADTTDEEPLRSHPRLDLFLTAKSPHPIKDIGCTICHRGGGEALDFVRADHRPANEKEEEEWRAKYDWHKQHHWDYPMLSKSFIEASCVQCHKTSMELIADEAPKVTEGYRLFEQYGCYACHKVDWFPTSRKPGPSLKNIAQKVRPDFIASWVTKPKSFRPTTWMPQIFHLENFAENEEVVKSNYGAGAPIMGQQWNDTAVAAVSAFIWSRSSAKPLDPVPVKGDPARGREVFRLSGCLGCHDMAPFPGEETKTQDIAFEKAKTNEHGPDLRG
;
A
#
# COMPACT_ATOMS: atom_id res chain seq x y z
N MET A 1 -53.56 50.08 -3.02
CA MET A 1 -53.59 48.94 -3.96
C MET A 1 -52.28 48.96 -4.68
N ALA A 2 -51.36 48.05 -4.32
CA ALA A 2 -50.10 47.96 -5.02
C ALA A 2 -50.31 47.34 -6.37
N ASP A 3 -49.80 48.00 -7.39
CA ASP A 3 -49.82 47.63 -8.77
C ASP A 3 -49.33 46.16 -8.97
N ARG A 4 -50.20 45.31 -9.43
CA ARG A 4 -49.92 43.88 -9.73
C ARG A 4 -49.49 43.67 -11.17
N GLY A 5 -49.06 44.71 -11.83
CA GLY A 5 -48.55 44.64 -13.18
C GLY A 5 -47.15 44.08 -13.24
N ASP A 6 -46.94 43.04 -14.02
CA ASP A 6 -45.69 42.45 -14.48
C ASP A 6 -44.88 41.49 -13.56
N THR A 7 -45.45 40.93 -12.50
CA THR A 7 -44.74 39.79 -11.88
C THR A 7 -45.35 38.47 -12.34
N HIS A 8 -44.65 37.70 -13.13
CA HIS A 8 -45.05 36.35 -13.58
C HIS A 8 -45.13 35.30 -12.47
N TYR A 9 -44.77 35.69 -11.21
CA TYR A 9 -44.78 34.80 -10.04
C TYR A 9 -45.18 35.53 -8.78
N LEU A 10 -45.83 34.78 -7.87
CA LEU A 10 -46.27 35.29 -6.56
C LEU A 10 -45.09 35.20 -5.57
N THR A 11 -44.57 36.35 -5.14
CA THR A 11 -43.41 36.46 -4.21
C THR A 11 -43.69 35.70 -2.90
N SER A 12 -44.90 35.70 -2.38
CA SER A 12 -45.27 34.97 -1.18
C SER A 12 -45.17 33.45 -1.35
N THR A 13 -45.52 32.94 -2.51
CA THR A 13 -45.40 31.52 -2.84
C THR A 13 -43.94 31.14 -3.06
N LEU A 14 -43.14 32.01 -3.73
CA LEU A 14 -41.73 31.82 -3.92
C LEU A 14 -40.95 31.78 -2.58
N ASN A 15 -41.31 32.69 -1.63
CA ASN A 15 -40.71 32.71 -0.31
C ASN A 15 -41.03 31.43 0.49
N LYS A 16 -42.24 30.85 0.36
CA LYS A 16 -42.57 29.55 0.99
C LYS A 16 -41.72 28.43 0.44
N TRP A 17 -41.55 28.37 -0.88
CA TRP A 17 -40.70 27.38 -1.52
C TRP A 17 -39.22 27.55 -1.17
N PHE A 18 -38.76 28.81 -1.10
CA PHE A 18 -37.41 29.14 -0.65
C PHE A 18 -37.17 28.68 0.81
N LEU A 19 -38.13 28.99 1.72
CA LEU A 19 -38.06 28.53 3.12
C LEU A 19 -38.02 27.00 3.20
N PHE A 20 -38.90 26.33 2.47
CA PHE A 20 -38.90 24.85 2.42
C PHE A 20 -37.60 24.28 1.89
N ALA A 21 -37.12 24.78 0.76
CA ALA A 21 -35.84 24.34 0.19
C ALA A 21 -34.65 24.59 1.12
N SER A 22 -34.62 25.76 1.79
CA SER A 22 -33.59 26.08 2.79
C SER A 22 -33.63 25.15 3.99
N PHE A 23 -34.83 24.79 4.45
CA PHE A 23 -35.00 23.84 5.55
C PHE A 23 -34.55 22.43 5.15
N VAL A 24 -34.93 21.97 3.95
CA VAL A 24 -34.46 20.68 3.43
C VAL A 24 -32.93 20.66 3.30
N LEU A 25 -32.33 21.73 2.78
CA LEU A 25 -30.89 21.88 2.68
C LEU A 25 -30.22 21.84 4.06
N LEU A 26 -30.78 22.55 5.04
CA LEU A 26 -30.28 22.52 6.43
C LEU A 26 -30.31 21.10 7.00
N VAL A 27 -31.45 20.40 6.86
CA VAL A 27 -31.59 19.01 7.33
C VAL A 27 -30.58 18.09 6.63
N ALA A 28 -30.45 18.22 5.32
CA ALA A 28 -29.48 17.42 4.55
C ALA A 28 -28.03 17.70 4.98
N THR A 29 -27.69 18.97 5.25
CA THR A 29 -26.36 19.35 5.73
C THR A 29 -26.07 18.79 7.12
N VAL A 30 -27.04 18.89 8.05
CA VAL A 30 -26.91 18.30 9.40
C VAL A 30 -26.77 16.78 9.31
N TRP A 31 -27.58 16.14 8.48
CA TRP A 31 -27.50 14.70 8.22
C TRP A 31 -26.12 14.30 7.69
N MET A 32 -25.61 15.03 6.71
CA MET A 32 -24.29 14.79 6.14
C MET A 32 -23.18 14.90 7.21
N MET A 33 -23.23 15.95 8.06
CA MET A 33 -22.26 16.13 9.14
C MET A 33 -22.33 15.00 10.18
N LEU A 34 -23.51 14.57 10.56
CA LEU A 34 -23.70 13.46 11.52
C LEU A 34 -23.22 12.13 10.91
N SER A 35 -23.51 11.89 9.64
CA SER A 35 -23.09 10.71 8.92
C SER A 35 -21.55 10.64 8.76
N ASP A 36 -20.91 11.78 8.51
CA ASP A 36 -19.46 11.84 8.46
C ASP A 36 -18.83 11.66 9.84
N TRP A 37 -19.44 12.25 10.88
CA TRP A 37 -18.96 12.09 12.25
C TRP A 37 -19.00 10.63 12.73
N ASP A 38 -20.01 9.83 12.35
CA ASP A 38 -20.14 8.40 12.68
C ASP A 38 -19.61 7.47 11.58
N ALA A 39 -18.73 7.97 10.72
CA ALA A 39 -18.17 7.19 9.63
C ALA A 39 -17.50 5.89 10.13
N PRO A 40 -17.76 4.72 9.50
CA PRO A 40 -17.31 3.40 9.98
C PRO A 40 -15.80 3.28 10.21
N TRP A 41 -14.99 3.94 9.38
CA TRP A 41 -13.54 3.91 9.49
C TRP A 41 -13.01 4.53 10.81
N LYS A 42 -13.75 5.46 11.42
CA LYS A 42 -13.36 6.10 12.69
C LYS A 42 -13.35 5.12 13.86
N LYS A 43 -14.17 4.05 13.80
CA LYS A 43 -14.15 2.97 14.82
C LYS A 43 -12.78 2.28 14.88
N TYR A 44 -12.22 1.93 13.73
CA TYR A 44 -10.93 1.25 13.66
C TYR A 44 -9.79 2.12 14.19
N GLN A 45 -9.80 3.42 13.91
CA GLN A 45 -8.79 4.33 14.44
C GLN A 45 -8.91 4.53 15.96
N ARG A 46 -10.14 4.60 16.50
CA ARG A 46 -10.35 4.67 17.96
C ARG A 46 -9.87 3.39 18.65
N GLU A 47 -10.23 2.24 18.09
CA GLU A 47 -9.82 0.95 18.64
C GLU A 47 -8.32 0.74 18.52
N TYR A 48 -7.72 1.09 17.41
CA TYR A 48 -6.27 1.08 17.26
C TYR A 48 -5.59 1.94 18.35
N ARG A 49 -6.07 3.16 18.61
CA ARG A 49 -5.50 4.02 19.65
C ARG A 49 -5.59 3.38 21.03
N ARG A 50 -6.69 2.69 21.33
CA ARG A 50 -6.86 1.97 22.58
C ARG A 50 -5.81 0.85 22.71
N ILE A 51 -5.70 0.01 21.70
CA ILE A 51 -4.74 -1.10 21.66
C ILE A 51 -3.29 -0.58 21.72
N ASP A 52 -2.97 0.45 20.96
CA ASP A 52 -1.63 1.04 20.94
C ASP A 52 -1.26 1.65 22.30
N LEU A 53 -2.21 2.30 22.97
CA LEU A 53 -2.02 2.81 24.34
C LEU A 53 -1.78 1.68 25.33
N GLU A 54 -2.57 0.61 25.29
CA GLU A 54 -2.42 -0.55 26.17
C GLU A 54 -1.06 -1.25 25.96
N LYS A 55 -0.68 -1.50 24.70
CA LYS A 55 0.63 -2.09 24.36
C LYS A 55 1.79 -1.18 24.75
N THR A 56 1.67 0.12 24.49
CA THR A 56 2.70 1.10 24.86
C THR A 56 2.86 1.17 26.38
N ARG A 57 1.74 1.14 27.11
CA ARG A 57 1.75 1.14 28.58
C ARG A 57 2.37 -0.13 29.14
N ALA A 58 1.97 -1.29 28.63
CA ALA A 58 2.56 -2.56 29.05
C ALA A 58 4.07 -2.61 28.77
N ALA A 59 4.51 -2.09 27.62
CA ALA A 59 5.93 -1.98 27.29
C ALA A 59 6.67 -1.00 28.21
N TYR A 60 6.05 0.12 28.57
CA TYR A 60 6.60 1.08 29.51
C TYR A 60 6.73 0.47 30.92
N ASP A 61 5.65 -0.16 31.41
CA ASP A 61 5.62 -0.81 32.74
C ASP A 61 6.67 -1.93 32.84
N ALA A 62 6.91 -2.67 31.73
CA ALA A 62 7.96 -3.69 31.66
C ALA A 62 9.39 -3.13 31.79
N LEU A 63 9.60 -1.87 31.38
CA LEU A 63 10.89 -1.17 31.55
C LEU A 63 11.02 -0.51 32.94
N GLU A 64 9.94 -0.31 33.70
CA GLU A 64 9.90 0.30 35.00
C GLU A 64 10.21 -0.70 36.14
N THR A 65 11.27 -1.48 36.00
CA THR A 65 11.70 -2.38 37.09
C THR A 65 12.34 -1.60 38.26
N PRO A 66 12.34 -2.16 39.48
CA PRO A 66 13.02 -1.53 40.63
C PRO A 66 14.50 -1.26 40.36
N GLU A 67 15.18 -2.17 39.64
CA GLU A 67 16.58 -2.05 39.25
C GLU A 67 16.79 -0.91 38.25
N ALA A 68 15.89 -0.76 37.28
CA ALA A 68 15.93 0.33 36.28
C ALA A 68 15.73 1.70 36.97
N LYS A 69 14.79 1.82 37.92
CA LYS A 69 14.57 3.04 38.71
C LYS A 69 15.79 3.40 39.57
N GLN A 70 16.41 2.40 40.20
CA GLN A 70 17.63 2.61 40.99
C GLN A 70 18.80 3.03 40.10
N GLY A 71 18.94 2.41 38.91
CA GLY A 71 19.96 2.78 37.93
C GLY A 71 19.75 4.20 37.39
N GLU A 72 18.52 4.58 37.09
CA GLU A 72 18.18 5.94 36.65
C GLU A 72 18.46 6.98 37.75
N ALA A 73 18.11 6.68 39.01
CA ALA A 73 18.40 7.57 40.13
C ALA A 73 19.91 7.77 40.33
N ALA A 74 20.70 6.70 40.18
CA ALA A 74 22.16 6.79 40.25
C ALA A 74 22.76 7.63 39.13
N LEU A 75 22.22 7.49 37.88
CA LEU A 75 22.64 8.29 36.73
C LEU A 75 22.25 9.76 36.87
N LYS A 76 21.06 10.06 37.40
CA LYS A 76 20.66 11.44 37.73
C LYS A 76 21.57 12.09 38.74
N ALA A 77 21.92 11.37 39.81
CA ALA A 77 22.89 11.88 40.79
C ALA A 77 24.29 12.10 40.17
N ALA A 78 24.70 11.23 39.22
CA ALA A 78 25.94 11.45 38.47
C ALA A 78 25.91 12.69 37.58
N VAL A 79 24.77 12.98 36.92
CA VAL A 79 24.57 14.21 36.14
C VAL A 79 24.61 15.43 37.05
N GLU A 80 23.90 15.44 38.18
CA GLU A 80 23.92 16.54 39.16
C GLU A 80 25.34 16.81 39.70
N LYS A 81 26.10 15.76 39.98
CA LYS A 81 27.50 15.87 40.38
C LYS A 81 28.35 16.49 39.28
N ALA A 82 28.21 16.02 38.04
CA ALA A 82 28.94 16.56 36.88
C ALA A 82 28.59 18.04 36.62
N GLN A 83 27.32 18.40 36.74
CA GLN A 83 26.85 19.79 36.66
C GLN A 83 27.45 20.68 37.76
N ALA A 84 27.53 20.19 38.99
CA ALA A 84 28.18 20.91 40.08
C ALA A 84 29.69 21.10 39.83
N GLU A 85 30.36 20.11 39.24
CA GLU A 85 31.78 20.23 38.85
C GLU A 85 31.97 21.29 37.75
N VAL A 86 31.11 21.32 36.76
CA VAL A 86 31.13 22.34 35.68
C VAL A 86 30.79 23.73 36.23
N ALA A 87 29.81 23.83 37.13
CA ALA A 87 29.45 25.07 37.81
C ALA A 87 30.60 25.62 38.65
N GLY A 88 31.41 24.75 39.27
CA GLY A 88 32.63 25.12 39.97
C GLY A 88 33.71 25.74 39.07
N ARG A 89 33.67 25.50 37.77
CA ARG A 89 34.57 26.06 36.75
C ARG A 89 33.90 27.11 35.84
N LYS A 90 32.81 27.70 36.32
CA LYS A 90 31.98 28.62 35.51
C LYS A 90 32.77 29.78 34.90
N SER A 91 33.69 30.35 35.67
CA SER A 91 34.55 31.47 35.18
C SER A 91 35.38 31.03 33.98
N ASP A 92 35.95 29.82 34.03
CA ASP A 92 36.79 29.30 32.95
C ASP A 92 35.95 28.94 31.72
N LEU A 93 34.74 28.39 31.96
CA LEU A 93 33.79 28.07 30.92
C LEU A 93 33.27 29.38 30.20
N ASP A 94 32.89 30.38 30.98
CA ASP A 94 32.45 31.67 30.44
C ASP A 94 33.57 32.34 29.60
N ALA A 95 34.81 32.27 30.04
CA ALA A 95 35.98 32.77 29.31
C ALA A 95 36.20 31.97 28.00
N ALA A 96 36.13 30.64 28.07
CA ALA A 96 36.29 29.77 26.89
C ALA A 96 35.16 29.96 25.86
N GLN A 97 33.93 30.13 26.34
CA GLN A 97 32.80 30.46 25.48
C GLN A 97 32.92 31.82 24.80
N ALA A 98 33.38 32.83 25.52
CA ALA A 98 33.65 34.16 24.95
C ALA A 98 34.76 34.11 23.86
N GLU A 99 35.84 33.36 24.13
CA GLU A 99 36.89 33.07 23.15
C GLU A 99 36.37 32.35 21.93
N LEU A 100 35.56 31.30 22.10
CA LEU A 100 34.93 30.58 21.01
C LEU A 100 34.01 31.46 20.17
N PHE A 101 33.19 32.29 20.81
CA PHE A 101 32.30 33.23 20.11
C PHE A 101 33.09 34.25 19.27
N LYS A 102 34.14 34.84 19.83
CA LYS A 102 35.04 35.73 19.11
C LYS A 102 35.68 35.03 17.93
N THR A 103 36.25 33.85 18.13
CA THR A 103 36.91 33.06 17.07
C THR A 103 35.93 32.65 15.96
N LYS A 104 34.66 32.34 16.28
CA LYS A 104 33.62 32.12 15.28
C LYS A 104 33.36 33.34 14.40
N GLY A 105 33.31 34.55 14.99
CA GLY A 105 33.17 35.78 14.25
C GLY A 105 34.36 36.08 13.32
N GLU A 106 35.57 35.84 13.80
CA GLU A 106 36.79 35.98 13.01
C GLU A 106 36.85 34.94 11.87
N MET A 107 36.47 33.70 12.14
CA MET A 107 36.38 32.64 11.14
C MET A 107 35.41 33.01 10.01
N TYR A 108 34.23 33.52 10.36
CA TYR A 108 33.24 33.99 9.38
C TYR A 108 33.84 35.06 8.45
N ASN A 109 34.54 36.07 9.02
CA ASN A 109 35.19 37.13 8.21
C ASN A 109 36.28 36.57 7.28
N LYS A 110 37.08 35.61 7.75
CA LYS A 110 38.13 34.98 6.93
C LYS A 110 37.53 34.09 5.85
N GLU A 111 36.45 33.38 6.15
CA GLU A 111 35.70 32.59 5.16
C GLU A 111 35.14 33.49 4.04
N GLN A 112 34.54 34.64 4.40
CA GLN A 112 34.06 35.58 3.40
C GLN A 112 35.21 36.13 2.56
N SER A 113 36.34 36.50 3.19
CA SER A 113 37.52 36.97 2.46
C SER A 113 38.06 35.92 1.46
N ALA A 114 38.09 34.67 1.84
CA ALA A 114 38.52 33.58 0.95
C ALA A 114 37.52 33.34 -0.19
N LYS A 115 36.19 33.44 0.07
CA LYS A 115 35.15 33.37 -0.96
C LYS A 115 35.28 34.48 -1.98
N PHE A 116 35.51 35.73 -1.52
CA PHE A 116 35.71 36.87 -2.42
C PHE A 116 37.01 36.73 -3.23
N ALA A 117 38.09 36.31 -2.61
CA ALA A 117 39.37 36.11 -3.33
C ALA A 117 39.25 35.03 -4.41
N LYS A 118 38.49 33.95 -4.10
CA LYS A 118 38.20 32.92 -5.09
C LYS A 118 37.33 33.44 -6.23
N ALA A 119 36.28 34.21 -5.92
CA ALA A 119 35.44 34.84 -6.94
C ALA A 119 36.21 35.79 -7.84
N ASP A 120 37.13 36.61 -7.26
CA ASP A 120 38.03 37.48 -8.01
C ASP A 120 38.94 36.69 -8.96
N PHE A 121 39.50 35.56 -8.50
CA PHE A 121 40.32 34.66 -9.31
C PHE A 121 39.51 34.05 -10.45
N ASP A 122 38.36 33.46 -10.14
CA ASP A 122 37.48 32.81 -11.12
C ASP A 122 37.00 33.81 -12.19
N TRP A 123 36.67 35.06 -11.76
CA TRP A 123 36.29 36.15 -12.65
C TRP A 123 37.46 36.61 -13.55
N THR A 124 38.64 36.81 -12.96
CA THR A 124 39.82 37.21 -13.71
C THR A 124 40.22 36.13 -14.74
N ARG A 125 40.15 34.91 -14.35
CA ARG A 125 40.40 33.77 -15.24
C ARG A 125 39.40 33.72 -16.40
N TYR A 126 38.10 33.90 -16.11
CA TYR A 126 37.04 33.94 -17.12
C TYR A 126 37.28 35.06 -18.14
N LEU A 127 37.58 36.27 -17.66
CA LEU A 127 37.88 37.41 -18.55
C LEU A 127 39.09 37.12 -19.45
N ILE A 128 40.15 36.52 -18.94
CA ILE A 128 41.36 36.17 -19.73
C ILE A 128 41.02 35.08 -20.76
N GLU A 129 40.24 34.10 -20.39
CA GLU A 129 39.84 33.03 -21.33
C GLU A 129 38.93 33.61 -22.45
N GLU A 130 38.04 34.53 -22.16
CA GLU A 130 37.15 35.17 -23.14
C GLU A 130 37.91 36.13 -24.09
N TYR A 131 38.82 36.98 -23.56
CA TYR A 131 39.59 37.91 -24.38
C TYR A 131 40.78 37.27 -25.11
N ARG A 132 41.24 36.13 -24.71
CA ARG A 132 42.34 35.41 -25.36
C ARG A 132 42.00 34.95 -26.78
N THR A 133 40.71 34.84 -27.08
CA THR A 133 40.23 34.53 -28.43
C THR A 133 40.34 35.72 -29.41
N ASP A 134 40.41 36.98 -28.92
CA ASP A 134 40.29 38.16 -29.78
C ASP A 134 41.59 38.98 -29.99
N SER A 135 42.58 38.96 -29.10
CA SER A 135 43.66 40.00 -29.15
C SER A 135 45.10 39.53 -29.17
N GLY A 136 45.43 38.29 -28.92
CA GLY A 136 46.81 37.73 -29.13
C GLY A 136 47.93 38.29 -28.24
N GLN A 137 47.67 39.11 -27.20
CA GLN A 137 48.72 39.65 -26.30
C GLN A 137 48.61 39.14 -24.85
N PRO A 138 49.62 38.38 -24.35
CA PRO A 138 49.48 37.62 -23.09
C PRO A 138 50.05 38.27 -21.83
N ASN A 139 50.91 39.28 -21.88
CA ASN A 139 51.79 39.59 -20.72
C ASN A 139 51.20 40.43 -19.57
N ALA A 140 50.28 41.34 -19.81
CA ALA A 140 49.70 42.18 -18.72
C ALA A 140 48.56 41.48 -17.98
N GLU A 141 47.84 40.60 -18.65
CA GLU A 141 46.69 39.89 -18.10
C GLU A 141 47.11 38.69 -17.27
N GLN A 142 48.20 38.01 -17.65
CA GLN A 142 48.76 36.89 -16.88
C GLN A 142 49.23 37.35 -15.49
N ALA A 143 49.88 38.51 -15.38
CA ALA A 143 50.30 39.07 -14.09
C ALA A 143 49.10 39.36 -13.15
N LYS A 144 47.94 39.76 -13.70
CA LYS A 144 46.69 39.96 -12.90
C LYS A 144 46.15 38.60 -12.40
N LEU A 145 46.20 37.58 -13.23
CA LEU A 145 45.75 36.23 -12.83
C LEU A 145 46.64 35.66 -11.74
N ASP A 146 47.95 35.77 -11.89
CA ASP A 146 48.93 35.30 -10.90
C ASP A 146 48.72 36.03 -9.55
N ALA A 147 48.51 37.34 -9.57
CA ALA A 147 48.20 38.12 -8.36
C ALA A 147 46.87 37.72 -7.71
N ALA A 148 45.83 37.43 -8.50
CA ALA A 148 44.55 36.95 -8.00
C ALA A 148 44.65 35.53 -7.42
N GLN A 149 45.48 34.67 -8.04
CA GLN A 149 45.78 33.32 -7.54
C GLN A 149 46.55 33.34 -6.23
N ASP A 150 47.55 34.22 -6.11
CA ASP A 150 48.33 34.40 -4.87
C ASP A 150 47.42 34.90 -3.74
N LYS A 151 46.54 35.83 -4.03
CA LYS A 151 45.54 36.33 -3.07
C LYS A 151 44.58 35.24 -2.66
N MET A 152 44.08 34.42 -3.58
CA MET A 152 43.23 33.27 -3.29
C MET A 152 43.96 32.24 -2.40
N ASN A 153 45.19 31.88 -2.75
CA ASN A 153 45.99 30.93 -2.00
C ASN A 153 46.31 31.42 -0.59
N SER A 154 46.70 32.72 -0.45
CA SER A 154 47.01 33.31 0.85
C SER A 154 45.78 33.41 1.76
N THR A 155 44.61 33.78 1.21
CA THR A 155 43.38 33.85 2.00
C THR A 155 42.86 32.45 2.37
N ALA A 156 43.06 31.43 1.52
CA ALA A 156 42.73 30.04 1.81
C ALA A 156 43.60 29.50 2.95
N LEU A 157 44.90 29.78 2.95
CA LEU A 157 45.78 29.40 4.04
C LEU A 157 45.40 30.05 5.37
N VAL A 158 45.09 31.36 5.37
CA VAL A 158 44.61 32.08 6.57
C VAL A 158 43.30 31.51 7.08
N LYS A 159 42.39 31.13 6.19
CA LYS A 159 41.15 30.43 6.54
C LYS A 159 41.43 29.09 7.22
N GLU A 160 42.33 28.29 6.68
CA GLU A 160 42.71 26.98 7.25
C GLU A 160 43.33 27.14 8.65
N GLN A 161 44.22 28.12 8.85
CA GLN A 161 44.79 28.41 10.18
C GLN A 161 43.71 28.84 11.17
N MET A 162 42.73 29.62 10.74
CA MET A 162 41.62 30.04 11.58
C MET A 162 40.69 28.85 11.92
N GLU A 163 40.48 27.92 10.99
CA GLU A 163 39.76 26.66 11.27
C GLU A 163 40.43 25.84 12.38
N GLN A 164 41.75 25.78 12.36
CA GLN A 164 42.48 25.08 13.43
C GLN A 164 42.33 25.80 14.77
N THR A 165 42.39 27.14 14.77
CA THR A 165 42.16 27.93 15.98
C THR A 165 40.75 27.78 16.52
N LEU A 166 39.74 27.74 15.62
CA LEU A 166 38.35 27.49 15.99
C LEU A 166 38.16 26.09 16.61
N LYS A 167 38.78 25.06 16.02
CA LYS A 167 38.78 23.70 16.58
C LYS A 167 39.40 23.66 17.98
N ALA A 168 40.48 24.36 18.19
CA ALA A 168 41.13 24.45 19.50
C ALA A 168 40.25 25.13 20.53
N ALA A 169 39.60 26.26 20.18
CA ALA A 169 38.68 26.96 21.06
C ALA A 169 37.42 26.13 21.37
N GLN A 170 36.87 25.39 20.36
CA GLN A 170 35.76 24.49 20.58
C GLN A 170 36.15 23.34 21.52
N LYS A 171 37.31 22.71 21.29
CA LYS A 171 37.84 21.65 22.16
C LYS A 171 37.97 22.09 23.59
N LYS A 172 38.41 23.31 23.86
CA LYS A 172 38.54 23.85 25.23
C LYS A 172 37.18 23.90 25.96
N VAL A 173 36.12 24.35 25.25
CA VAL A 173 34.75 24.31 25.76
C VAL A 173 34.29 22.87 26.00
N ASP A 174 34.53 21.99 25.02
CA ASP A 174 34.14 20.57 25.09
C ASP A 174 34.84 19.86 26.24
N ASP A 175 36.12 20.12 26.46
CA ASP A 175 36.91 19.55 27.58
C ASP A 175 36.40 20.01 28.96
N LEU A 176 35.95 21.28 29.06
CA LEU A 176 35.37 21.83 30.31
C LEU A 176 33.98 21.25 30.62
N THR A 177 33.21 20.89 29.60
CA THR A 177 31.85 20.32 29.72
C THR A 177 31.80 18.81 29.52
N ALA A 178 32.93 18.15 29.33
CA ALA A 178 33.01 16.72 28.96
C ALA A 178 32.36 15.79 29.99
N SER A 179 32.55 16.06 31.29
CA SER A 179 31.97 15.24 32.36
C SER A 179 30.44 15.31 32.38
N GLU A 180 29.87 16.52 32.22
CA GLU A 180 28.43 16.74 32.15
C GLU A 180 27.85 16.10 30.88
N SER A 181 28.41 16.37 29.71
CA SER A 181 27.98 15.79 28.46
C SER A 181 28.04 14.26 28.43
N ALA A 182 29.08 13.66 29.04
CA ALA A 182 29.19 12.21 29.13
C ALA A 182 28.12 11.61 30.06
N ALA A 183 27.89 12.23 31.23
CA ALA A 183 26.87 11.79 32.18
C ALA A 183 25.45 11.91 31.56
N GLU A 184 25.14 13.04 30.92
CA GLU A 184 23.86 13.27 30.21
C GLU A 184 23.64 12.28 29.09
N LYS A 185 24.66 12.02 28.27
CA LYS A 185 24.57 11.00 27.18
C LYS A 185 24.29 9.61 27.75
N THR A 186 24.91 9.25 28.85
CA THR A 186 24.70 7.95 29.50
C THR A 186 23.27 7.84 30.04
N LEU A 187 22.77 8.88 30.72
CA LEU A 187 21.40 8.96 31.19
C LEU A 187 20.40 8.90 30.01
N ALA A 188 20.61 9.71 28.98
CA ALA A 188 19.75 9.72 27.79
C ALA A 188 19.75 8.39 27.05
N ALA A 189 20.90 7.68 26.99
CA ALA A 189 20.97 6.34 26.39
C ALA A 189 20.16 5.33 27.18
N GLN A 190 20.24 5.38 28.51
CA GLN A 190 19.53 4.48 29.44
C GLN A 190 18.00 4.75 29.42
N THR A 191 17.58 6.02 29.38
CA THR A 191 16.16 6.42 29.47
C THR A 191 15.49 6.55 28.13
N ARG A 192 16.22 6.44 27.02
CA ARG A 192 15.73 6.69 25.65
C ARG A 192 14.45 5.95 25.30
N ASP A 193 14.38 4.67 25.64
CA ASP A 193 13.23 3.85 25.28
C ASP A 193 12.02 4.17 26.18
N GLN A 194 12.25 4.44 27.47
CA GLN A 194 11.19 4.90 28.38
C GLN A 194 10.63 6.25 27.94
N GLU A 195 11.49 7.22 27.61
CA GLU A 195 11.06 8.54 27.13
C GLU A 195 10.27 8.45 25.81
N ARG A 196 10.70 7.57 24.90
CA ARG A 196 9.98 7.32 23.64
C ARG A 196 8.58 6.79 23.90
N LEU A 197 8.45 5.79 24.79
CA LEU A 197 7.16 5.21 25.15
C LEU A 197 6.29 6.23 25.90
N ARG A 198 6.86 7.00 26.83
CA ARG A 198 6.15 8.06 27.53
C ARG A 198 5.60 9.13 26.57
N LYS A 199 6.43 9.62 25.66
CA LYS A 199 5.98 10.56 24.62
C LYS A 199 4.86 9.96 23.76
N ARG A 200 4.93 8.65 23.47
CA ARG A 200 3.88 7.96 22.74
C ARG A 200 2.58 7.89 23.54
N MET A 201 2.65 7.56 24.84
CA MET A 201 1.47 7.58 25.72
C MET A 201 0.84 8.97 25.80
N ASP A 202 1.66 10.03 25.95
CA ASP A 202 1.17 11.42 26.00
C ASP A 202 0.50 11.85 24.68
N GLN A 203 0.96 11.34 23.53
CA GLN A 203 0.31 11.57 22.24
C GLN A 203 -1.04 10.85 22.13
N LEU A 204 -1.13 9.62 22.64
CA LEU A 204 -2.35 8.80 22.58
C LEU A 204 -3.38 9.22 23.63
N ALA A 205 -2.94 9.54 24.83
CA ALA A 205 -3.76 9.96 25.96
C ALA A 205 -3.04 11.09 26.73
N PRO A 206 -3.18 12.35 26.30
CA PRO A 206 -2.54 13.49 26.96
C PRO A 206 -2.92 13.57 28.44
N ALA A 207 -1.96 13.77 29.32
CA ALA A 207 -2.20 13.95 30.74
C ALA A 207 -2.85 15.31 31.08
N ASP A 208 -2.65 16.32 30.22
CA ASP A 208 -3.21 17.66 30.38
C ASP A 208 -4.73 17.67 30.11
N LYS A 209 -5.49 18.01 31.14
CA LYS A 209 -6.96 18.11 31.08
C LYS A 209 -7.45 19.13 30.05
N ALA A 210 -6.72 20.23 29.86
CA ALA A 210 -7.09 21.24 28.86
C ALA A 210 -6.97 20.66 27.44
N VAL A 211 -5.94 19.87 27.16
CA VAL A 211 -5.74 19.18 25.90
C VAL A 211 -6.80 18.08 25.69
N GLN A 212 -7.16 17.35 26.76
CA GLN A 212 -8.25 16.35 26.69
C GLN A 212 -9.57 17.01 26.31
N VAL A 213 -9.95 18.10 27.00
CA VAL A 213 -11.17 18.85 26.70
C VAL A 213 -11.14 19.43 25.27
N ALA A 214 -10.03 19.99 24.86
CA ALA A 214 -9.85 20.50 23.49
C ALA A 214 -10.00 19.38 22.44
N ASN A 215 -9.51 18.18 22.71
CA ASN A 215 -9.67 17.03 21.83
C ASN A 215 -11.15 16.59 21.75
N VAL A 216 -11.85 16.53 22.89
CA VAL A 216 -13.28 16.19 22.92
C VAL A 216 -14.12 17.21 22.13
N ILE A 217 -13.84 18.50 22.30
CA ILE A 217 -14.53 19.57 21.53
C ILE A 217 -14.22 19.44 20.04
N ARG A 218 -12.96 19.22 19.69
CA ARG A 218 -12.52 19.10 18.29
C ARG A 218 -13.14 17.90 17.58
N ASP A 219 -13.35 16.79 18.30
CA ASP A 219 -13.91 15.55 17.76
C ASP A 219 -15.45 15.48 17.94
N ALA A 220 -16.09 16.56 18.42
CA ALA A 220 -17.55 16.63 18.56
C ALA A 220 -18.25 16.74 17.19
N PRO A 221 -19.52 16.26 17.09
CA PRO A 221 -20.30 16.37 15.85
C PRO A 221 -20.37 17.80 15.34
N GLY A 222 -20.04 18.00 14.08
CA GLY A 222 -20.07 19.32 13.45
C GLY A 222 -18.89 20.24 13.77
N LEU A 223 -17.91 19.80 14.58
CA LEU A 223 -16.64 20.49 14.80
C LEU A 223 -15.43 19.70 14.30
N ASP A 224 -15.59 18.40 14.08
CA ASP A 224 -14.54 17.49 13.64
C ASP A 224 -14.03 17.77 12.21
N PHE A 225 -14.75 18.55 11.39
CA PHE A 225 -14.27 18.97 10.07
C PHE A 225 -13.19 20.07 10.13
N VAL A 226 -13.08 20.82 11.23
CA VAL A 226 -12.10 21.92 11.35
C VAL A 226 -10.68 21.44 11.59
N GLY A 227 -10.53 20.31 12.28
CA GLY A 227 -9.22 19.76 12.59
C GLY A 227 -9.31 18.44 13.36
N PRO A 228 -9.88 17.40 12.74
CA PRO A 228 -10.19 16.15 13.42
C PRO A 228 -8.94 15.50 14.00
N SER A 229 -9.10 14.81 15.13
CA SER A 229 -8.04 13.98 15.69
C SER A 229 -7.85 12.70 14.87
N LEU A 230 -8.93 12.18 14.28
CA LEU A 230 -8.96 11.06 13.36
C LEU A 230 -8.87 11.57 11.92
N LYS A 231 -8.02 10.96 11.11
CA LYS A 231 -7.75 11.44 9.75
C LYS A 231 -7.77 10.29 8.74
N VAL A 232 -8.30 10.59 7.56
CA VAL A 232 -8.13 9.71 6.41
C VAL A 232 -6.65 9.66 6.06
N GLN A 233 -6.10 8.45 6.05
CA GLN A 233 -4.73 8.19 5.64
C GLN A 233 -4.73 7.74 4.19
N LYS A 234 -3.92 8.38 3.36
CA LYS A 234 -3.86 8.10 1.94
C LYS A 234 -2.42 8.00 1.45
N ALA A 235 -2.18 7.03 0.58
CA ALA A 235 -0.99 6.93 -0.24
C ALA A 235 -1.35 7.37 -1.67
N VAL A 236 -0.71 8.43 -2.16
CA VAL A 236 -0.87 8.89 -3.54
C VAL A 236 0.27 8.32 -4.36
N LEU A 237 -0.06 7.49 -5.35
CA LEU A 237 0.92 6.78 -6.16
C LEU A 237 1.22 7.61 -7.43
N ASP A 238 2.24 8.45 -7.35
CA ASP A 238 2.55 9.43 -8.39
C ASP A 238 2.91 8.78 -9.74
N ASN A 239 3.54 7.63 -9.71
CA ASN A 239 3.99 6.90 -10.89
C ASN A 239 2.98 5.88 -11.43
N LEU A 240 1.87 5.66 -10.71
CA LEU A 240 0.85 4.68 -11.07
C LEU A 240 -0.45 5.41 -11.38
N THR A 241 -0.82 5.39 -12.65
CA THR A 241 -2.04 6.02 -13.13
C THR A 241 -3.02 4.96 -13.64
N PHE A 242 -4.29 5.27 -13.55
CA PHE A 242 -5.36 4.55 -14.25
C PHE A 242 -6.12 5.50 -15.15
N GLU A 243 -6.77 4.97 -16.13
CA GLU A 243 -7.55 5.76 -17.08
C GLU A 243 -8.98 5.88 -16.57
N LEU A 244 -9.41 7.11 -16.33
CA LEU A 244 -10.77 7.43 -15.89
C LEU A 244 -11.37 8.43 -16.89
N ASN A 245 -12.39 8.01 -17.63
CA ASN A 245 -13.10 8.88 -18.58
C ASN A 245 -12.15 9.68 -19.51
N PHE A 246 -11.21 8.96 -20.15
CA PHE A 246 -10.18 9.51 -21.05
C PHE A 246 -9.13 10.42 -20.38
N THR A 247 -9.11 10.50 -19.05
CA THR A 247 -8.12 11.25 -18.28
C THR A 247 -7.28 10.30 -17.45
N LYS A 248 -5.96 10.50 -17.46
CA LYS A 248 -5.07 9.76 -16.56
C LYS A 248 -5.16 10.34 -15.15
N ALA A 249 -5.71 9.58 -14.24
CA ALA A 249 -5.77 9.91 -12.81
C ALA A 249 -4.70 9.15 -12.04
N LYS A 250 -4.13 9.78 -11.01
CA LYS A 250 -3.22 9.11 -10.08
C LYS A 250 -4.01 8.10 -9.24
N ARG A 251 -3.41 6.96 -8.97
CA ARG A 251 -4.00 5.99 -8.05
C ARG A 251 -3.82 6.46 -6.61
N VAL A 252 -4.87 6.34 -5.82
CA VAL A 252 -4.89 6.74 -4.41
C VAL A 252 -5.39 5.56 -3.57
N ASP A 253 -4.61 5.18 -2.56
CA ASP A 253 -4.98 4.12 -1.62
C ASP A 253 -5.25 4.71 -0.24
N MET A 254 -6.45 4.50 0.27
CA MET A 254 -6.91 4.93 1.60
C MET A 254 -7.04 3.78 2.60
N CYS A 255 -6.59 2.60 2.24
CA CYS A 255 -6.71 1.36 3.04
C CYS A 255 -6.17 1.52 4.46
N MET A 256 -5.07 2.27 4.63
CA MET A 256 -4.47 2.56 5.96
C MET A 256 -5.40 3.37 6.88
N THR A 257 -6.50 3.90 6.39
CA THR A 257 -7.49 4.61 7.22
C THR A 257 -8.19 3.64 8.18
N CYS A 258 -8.46 2.41 7.72
CA CYS A 258 -9.02 1.33 8.55
C CYS A 258 -7.92 0.36 9.03
N HIS A 259 -6.98 0.00 8.16
CA HIS A 259 -5.83 -0.87 8.46
C HIS A 259 -4.67 -0.05 9.07
N VAL A 260 -4.94 0.58 10.21
CA VAL A 260 -4.03 1.58 10.81
C VAL A 260 -2.65 1.03 11.19
N PRO A 261 -2.51 -0.19 11.75
CA PRO A 261 -1.21 -0.74 12.08
C PRO A 261 -0.58 -1.58 10.98
N ILE A 262 -1.11 -1.54 9.76
CA ILE A 262 -0.69 -2.43 8.68
C ILE A 262 0.81 -2.32 8.35
N ASP A 263 1.39 -1.13 8.54
CA ASP A 263 2.81 -0.81 8.33
C ASP A 263 3.64 -0.80 9.62
N LYS A 264 3.07 -1.26 10.76
CA LYS A 264 3.73 -1.19 12.06
C LYS A 264 4.07 -2.59 12.55
N ASP A 265 5.22 -2.72 13.17
CA ASP A 265 5.58 -3.93 13.91
C ASP A 265 4.84 -4.00 15.27
N GLY A 266 4.69 -5.21 15.81
CA GLY A 266 4.10 -5.42 17.13
C GLY A 266 2.57 -5.58 17.17
N PHE A 267 1.89 -5.62 16.00
CA PHE A 267 0.44 -5.86 15.90
C PHE A 267 0.13 -7.17 15.17
N ALA A 268 1.04 -8.13 15.18
CA ALA A 268 0.84 -9.45 14.55
C ALA A 268 -0.01 -10.41 15.37
N ASP A 269 -0.51 -10.00 16.53
CA ASP A 269 -1.31 -10.84 17.41
C ASP A 269 -2.61 -11.27 16.72
N THR A 270 -2.89 -12.58 16.78
CA THR A 270 -4.08 -13.17 16.16
C THR A 270 -5.38 -12.90 16.93
N THR A 271 -5.31 -12.34 18.14
CA THR A 271 -6.46 -11.98 18.96
C THR A 271 -7.16 -10.70 18.47
N ASP A 272 -6.42 -9.81 17.79
CA ASP A 272 -6.99 -8.57 17.27
C ASP A 272 -7.78 -8.82 15.98
N GLU A 273 -8.78 -7.97 15.67
CA GLU A 273 -9.47 -8.00 14.39
C GLU A 273 -8.49 -7.74 13.23
N GLU A 274 -8.73 -8.35 12.07
CA GLU A 274 -7.81 -8.26 10.92
C GLU A 274 -7.40 -6.83 10.52
N PRO A 275 -8.29 -5.81 10.49
CA PRO A 275 -7.89 -4.46 10.17
C PRO A 275 -6.89 -3.84 11.16
N LEU A 276 -6.79 -4.43 12.37
CA LEU A 276 -5.93 -3.96 13.46
C LEU A 276 -4.66 -4.80 13.64
N ARG A 277 -4.28 -5.54 12.58
CA ARG A 277 -3.05 -6.34 12.55
C ARG A 277 -1.99 -5.73 11.65
N SER A 278 -0.73 -6.02 12.00
CA SER A 278 0.40 -5.78 11.09
C SER A 278 0.26 -6.60 9.82
N HIS A 279 0.79 -6.10 8.73
CA HIS A 279 0.90 -6.91 7.51
C HIS A 279 1.84 -8.10 7.75
N PRO A 280 1.49 -9.31 7.31
CA PRO A 280 2.30 -10.50 7.54
C PRO A 280 3.69 -10.45 6.86
N ARG A 281 3.86 -9.57 5.89
CA ARG A 281 5.10 -9.39 5.12
C ARG A 281 5.56 -7.93 5.14
N LEU A 282 5.90 -7.43 6.34
CA LEU A 282 6.43 -6.07 6.53
C LEU A 282 7.77 -5.84 5.80
N ASP A 283 8.55 -6.90 5.62
CA ASP A 283 9.80 -6.91 4.87
C ASP A 283 9.65 -6.40 3.43
N LEU A 284 8.50 -6.61 2.81
CA LEU A 284 8.24 -6.21 1.42
C LEU A 284 8.06 -4.71 1.24
N PHE A 285 7.58 -3.97 2.25
CA PHE A 285 7.18 -2.56 2.06
C PHE A 285 7.51 -1.60 3.21
N LEU A 286 8.04 -2.07 4.35
CA LEU A 286 8.16 -1.27 5.56
C LEU A 286 9.22 -0.16 5.48
N THR A 287 10.32 -0.38 4.80
CA THR A 287 11.46 0.54 4.75
C THR A 287 11.71 1.11 3.36
N ALA A 288 12.50 2.19 3.27
CA ALA A 288 12.94 2.74 1.99
C ALA A 288 13.87 1.81 1.20
N LYS A 289 14.42 0.77 1.86
CA LYS A 289 15.23 -0.28 1.23
C LYS A 289 14.41 -1.49 0.81
N SER A 290 13.13 -1.52 1.18
CA SER A 290 12.22 -2.59 0.80
C SER A 290 11.96 -2.57 -0.70
N PRO A 291 11.73 -3.74 -1.33
CA PRO A 291 11.51 -3.81 -2.78
C PRO A 291 10.26 -3.06 -3.24
N HIS A 292 9.26 -2.87 -2.37
CA HIS A 292 7.99 -2.25 -2.70
C HIS A 292 7.58 -1.20 -1.65
N PRO A 293 8.25 -0.03 -1.56
CA PRO A 293 7.88 1.01 -0.60
C PRO A 293 6.40 1.41 -0.76
N ILE A 294 5.66 1.44 0.35
CA ILE A 294 4.20 1.66 0.34
C ILE A 294 3.80 2.97 -0.36
N LYS A 295 4.63 4.00 -0.27
CA LYS A 295 4.40 5.30 -0.92
C LYS A 295 4.51 5.25 -2.45
N ASP A 296 5.20 4.24 -3.00
CA ASP A 296 5.45 4.11 -4.44
C ASP A 296 4.56 3.04 -5.08
N ILE A 297 4.22 1.98 -4.32
CA ILE A 297 3.46 0.81 -4.80
C ILE A 297 2.03 0.80 -4.25
N GLY A 298 1.82 1.27 -3.02
CA GLY A 298 0.51 1.23 -2.35
C GLY A 298 0.03 -0.17 -2.01
N CYS A 299 -1.27 -0.29 -1.79
CA CYS A 299 -1.94 -1.52 -1.39
C CYS A 299 -2.65 -2.20 -2.56
N THR A 300 -3.36 -1.41 -3.38
CA THR A 300 -4.22 -1.92 -4.45
C THR A 300 -3.47 -2.54 -5.63
N ILE A 301 -2.18 -2.32 -5.77
CA ILE A 301 -1.35 -3.02 -6.77
C ILE A 301 -1.30 -4.51 -6.47
N CYS A 302 -1.15 -4.88 -5.19
CA CYS A 302 -1.11 -6.28 -4.78
C CYS A 302 -2.50 -6.84 -4.48
N HIS A 303 -3.35 -6.08 -3.78
CA HIS A 303 -4.64 -6.56 -3.29
C HIS A 303 -5.81 -6.28 -4.22
N ARG A 304 -5.69 -5.33 -5.17
CA ARG A 304 -6.81 -4.76 -5.92
C ARG A 304 -7.83 -4.08 -5.01
N GLY A 305 -9.12 -4.05 -5.38
CA GLY A 305 -10.18 -3.45 -4.58
C GLY A 305 -10.35 -1.95 -4.80
N GLY A 306 -11.27 -1.35 -4.08
CA GLY A 306 -11.60 0.08 -4.12
C GLY A 306 -10.66 0.90 -3.25
N GLY A 307 -9.50 1.32 -3.77
CA GLY A 307 -8.45 2.02 -3.00
C GLY A 307 -8.93 3.30 -2.31
N GLU A 308 -9.86 4.02 -2.89
CA GLU A 308 -10.39 5.28 -2.34
C GLU A 308 -11.58 5.08 -1.37
N ALA A 309 -12.00 3.83 -1.14
CA ALA A 309 -13.12 3.53 -0.27
C ALA A 309 -12.77 3.68 1.22
N LEU A 310 -13.75 4.16 1.99
CA LEU A 310 -13.67 4.36 3.42
C LEU A 310 -14.62 3.44 4.21
N ASP A 311 -15.19 2.44 3.53
CA ASP A 311 -16.02 1.40 4.15
C ASP A 311 -15.68 0.02 3.59
N PHE A 312 -16.09 -1.01 4.32
CA PHE A 312 -15.76 -2.40 4.04
C PHE A 312 -16.30 -2.89 2.69
N VAL A 313 -17.53 -2.50 2.36
CA VAL A 313 -18.24 -2.98 1.17
C VAL A 313 -17.70 -2.32 -0.10
N ARG A 314 -17.51 -0.99 -0.05
CA ARG A 314 -17.00 -0.23 -1.20
C ARG A 314 -15.52 -0.48 -1.48
N ALA A 315 -14.76 -0.91 -0.46
CA ALA A 315 -13.40 -1.40 -0.67
C ALA A 315 -13.37 -2.73 -1.47
N ASP A 316 -14.55 -3.33 -1.66
CA ASP A 316 -14.79 -4.55 -2.42
C ASP A 316 -14.02 -5.76 -1.90
N HIS A 317 -14.00 -5.92 -0.57
CA HIS A 317 -13.47 -7.11 0.08
C HIS A 317 -14.17 -8.35 -0.45
N ARG A 318 -13.41 -9.41 -0.71
CA ARG A 318 -13.95 -10.66 -1.24
C ARG A 318 -13.78 -11.80 -0.24
N PRO A 319 -14.88 -12.47 0.12
CA PRO A 319 -14.81 -13.64 0.98
C PRO A 319 -14.07 -14.77 0.29
N ALA A 320 -13.37 -15.58 1.05
CA ALA A 320 -12.64 -16.74 0.55
C ALA A 320 -13.56 -17.95 0.27
N ASN A 321 -14.71 -18.01 0.95
CA ASN A 321 -15.69 -19.08 0.87
C ASN A 321 -17.08 -18.60 1.30
N GLU A 322 -18.10 -19.44 1.12
CA GLU A 322 -19.49 -19.15 1.43
C GLU A 322 -19.73 -18.86 2.92
N LYS A 323 -19.03 -19.56 3.82
CA LYS A 323 -19.14 -19.33 5.27
C LYS A 323 -18.69 -17.91 5.65
N GLU A 324 -17.55 -17.49 5.12
CA GLU A 324 -17.05 -16.13 5.35
C GLU A 324 -17.99 -15.08 4.72
N GLU A 325 -18.61 -15.40 3.59
CA GLU A 325 -19.62 -14.54 2.96
C GLU A 325 -20.84 -14.35 3.86
N GLU A 326 -21.36 -15.42 4.47
CA GLU A 326 -22.48 -15.34 5.41
C GLU A 326 -22.13 -14.52 6.66
N GLU A 327 -20.94 -14.74 7.22
CA GLU A 327 -20.44 -13.98 8.37
C GLU A 327 -20.31 -12.47 8.02
N TRP A 328 -19.81 -12.15 6.84
CA TRP A 328 -19.65 -10.76 6.41
C TRP A 328 -20.98 -10.08 6.06
N ARG A 329 -21.93 -10.81 5.51
CA ARG A 329 -23.31 -10.30 5.32
C ARG A 329 -23.93 -9.90 6.64
N ALA A 330 -23.77 -10.72 7.68
CA ALA A 330 -24.31 -10.43 9.01
C ALA A 330 -23.57 -9.29 9.73
N LYS A 331 -22.24 -9.22 9.61
CA LYS A 331 -21.40 -8.28 10.36
C LYS A 331 -21.25 -6.92 9.69
N TYR A 332 -21.16 -6.88 8.35
CA TYR A 332 -20.79 -5.70 7.59
C TYR A 332 -21.83 -5.27 6.55
N ASP A 333 -23.00 -5.93 6.52
CA ASP A 333 -24.00 -5.76 5.45
C ASP A 333 -23.36 -5.96 4.05
N TRP A 334 -22.46 -6.94 3.99
CA TRP A 334 -21.68 -7.18 2.78
C TRP A 334 -22.55 -7.64 1.63
N HIS A 335 -22.33 -7.05 0.49
CA HIS A 335 -22.91 -7.46 -0.78
C HIS A 335 -21.89 -7.26 -1.91
N LYS A 336 -21.99 -8.08 -2.95
CA LYS A 336 -21.09 -8.01 -4.08
C LYS A 336 -21.30 -6.72 -4.86
N GLN A 337 -20.22 -5.99 -5.13
CA GLN A 337 -20.25 -4.81 -6.00
C GLN A 337 -20.35 -5.26 -7.47
N HIS A 338 -21.42 -4.83 -8.18
CA HIS A 338 -21.72 -5.33 -9.52
C HIS A 338 -20.99 -4.60 -10.65
N HIS A 339 -20.47 -3.40 -10.40
CA HIS A 339 -19.90 -2.52 -11.42
C HIS A 339 -18.44 -2.17 -11.19
N TRP A 340 -17.72 -3.00 -10.39
CA TRP A 340 -16.32 -2.78 -10.12
C TRP A 340 -15.46 -3.76 -10.91
N ASP A 341 -14.59 -3.23 -11.78
CA ASP A 341 -13.76 -4.03 -12.70
C ASP A 341 -12.59 -4.75 -12.01
N TYR A 342 -12.18 -4.26 -10.84
CA TYR A 342 -11.01 -4.75 -10.11
C TYR A 342 -11.36 -5.11 -8.66
N PRO A 343 -12.17 -6.15 -8.42
CA PRO A 343 -12.51 -6.58 -7.08
C PRO A 343 -11.25 -6.96 -6.30
N MET A 344 -11.29 -6.79 -4.99
CA MET A 344 -10.19 -7.23 -4.12
C MET A 344 -9.95 -8.72 -4.29
N LEU A 345 -8.69 -9.12 -4.39
CA LEU A 345 -8.32 -10.53 -4.47
C LEU A 345 -8.55 -11.19 -3.11
N SER A 346 -9.16 -12.37 -3.11
CA SER A 346 -9.18 -13.19 -1.89
C SER A 346 -7.75 -13.60 -1.51
N LYS A 347 -7.52 -13.88 -0.24
CA LYS A 347 -6.18 -14.21 0.31
C LYS A 347 -5.44 -15.29 -0.47
N SER A 348 -6.19 -16.25 -1.03
CA SER A 348 -5.63 -17.35 -1.82
C SER A 348 -4.99 -16.91 -3.13
N PHE A 349 -5.38 -15.76 -3.66
CA PHE A 349 -4.99 -15.27 -4.99
C PHE A 349 -4.13 -14.00 -4.97
N ILE A 350 -3.73 -13.49 -3.79
CA ILE A 350 -2.93 -12.26 -3.68
C ILE A 350 -1.61 -12.38 -4.45
N GLU A 351 -0.96 -13.54 -4.36
CA GLU A 351 0.31 -13.80 -5.05
C GLU A 351 0.20 -13.66 -6.58
N ALA A 352 -1.01 -13.79 -7.15
CA ALA A 352 -1.23 -13.54 -8.57
C ALA A 352 -0.86 -12.12 -9.00
N SER A 353 -0.85 -11.16 -8.08
CA SER A 353 -0.46 -9.78 -8.36
C SER A 353 1.03 -9.61 -8.62
N CYS A 354 1.89 -10.44 -8.03
CA CYS A 354 3.34 -10.36 -8.18
C CYS A 354 3.76 -10.44 -9.65
N VAL A 355 3.05 -11.25 -10.42
CA VAL A 355 3.36 -11.52 -11.83
C VAL A 355 3.01 -10.33 -12.76
N GLN A 356 2.31 -9.32 -12.28
CA GLN A 356 2.07 -8.09 -13.07
C GLN A 356 3.40 -7.40 -13.40
N CYS A 357 4.36 -7.43 -12.48
CA CYS A 357 5.68 -6.84 -12.63
C CYS A 357 6.77 -7.91 -12.86
N HIS A 358 6.72 -9.05 -12.15
CA HIS A 358 7.71 -10.13 -12.22
C HIS A 358 7.39 -11.16 -13.33
N LYS A 359 7.18 -10.68 -14.56
CA LYS A 359 6.69 -11.49 -15.69
C LYS A 359 7.65 -12.59 -16.16
N THR A 360 8.96 -12.38 -15.97
CA THR A 360 10.01 -13.26 -16.52
C THR A 360 11.00 -13.73 -15.47
N SER A 361 10.77 -13.45 -14.20
CA SER A 361 11.74 -13.68 -13.13
C SER A 361 11.04 -14.32 -11.92
N MET A 362 10.50 -15.55 -12.15
CA MET A 362 9.83 -16.33 -11.10
C MET A 362 10.79 -16.68 -9.96
N GLU A 363 12.08 -16.85 -10.26
CA GLU A 363 13.10 -17.15 -9.26
C GLU A 363 13.26 -16.04 -8.23
N LEU A 364 13.01 -14.77 -8.62
CA LEU A 364 13.13 -13.63 -7.73
C LEU A 364 11.98 -13.53 -6.71
N ILE A 365 10.86 -14.19 -6.98
CA ILE A 365 9.67 -14.15 -6.13
C ILE A 365 9.33 -15.51 -5.52
N ALA A 366 10.22 -16.48 -5.64
CA ALA A 366 9.93 -17.86 -5.24
C ALA A 366 9.61 -17.98 -3.75
N ASP A 367 10.33 -17.26 -2.91
CA ASP A 367 10.14 -17.27 -1.45
C ASP A 367 8.94 -16.42 -1.02
N GLU A 368 8.68 -15.32 -1.73
CA GLU A 368 7.60 -14.36 -1.42
C GLU A 368 6.25 -14.73 -2.02
N ALA A 369 6.26 -15.46 -3.15
CA ALA A 369 5.06 -15.89 -3.86
C ALA A 369 5.13 -17.38 -4.22
N PRO A 370 5.23 -18.27 -3.21
CA PRO A 370 5.45 -19.71 -3.43
C PRO A 370 4.31 -20.37 -4.19
N LYS A 371 3.05 -19.96 -4.00
CA LYS A 371 1.90 -20.55 -4.72
C LYS A 371 1.96 -20.28 -6.22
N VAL A 372 2.25 -19.03 -6.59
CA VAL A 372 2.35 -18.65 -8.00
C VAL A 372 3.56 -19.33 -8.65
N THR A 373 4.70 -19.37 -7.97
CA THR A 373 5.91 -20.01 -8.47
C THR A 373 5.73 -21.51 -8.63
N GLU A 374 5.15 -22.17 -7.63
CA GLU A 374 4.81 -23.59 -7.70
C GLU A 374 3.74 -23.84 -8.78
N GLY A 375 2.76 -22.96 -8.91
CA GLY A 375 1.77 -23.04 -9.98
C GLY A 375 2.38 -22.97 -11.37
N TYR A 376 3.37 -22.11 -11.58
CA TYR A 376 4.12 -22.03 -12.83
C TYR A 376 4.85 -23.37 -13.11
N ARG A 377 5.58 -23.88 -12.11
CA ARG A 377 6.31 -25.15 -12.21
C ARG A 377 5.37 -26.33 -12.51
N LEU A 378 4.24 -26.41 -11.82
CA LEU A 378 3.24 -27.45 -12.05
C LEU A 378 2.56 -27.33 -13.41
N PHE A 379 2.27 -26.10 -13.87
CA PHE A 379 1.71 -25.86 -15.19
C PHE A 379 2.65 -26.34 -16.30
N GLU A 380 3.95 -26.19 -16.09
CA GLU A 380 4.98 -26.71 -16.97
C GLU A 380 5.11 -28.23 -16.85
N GLN A 381 5.24 -28.76 -15.63
CA GLN A 381 5.41 -30.19 -15.34
C GLN A 381 4.26 -31.04 -15.87
N TYR A 382 3.03 -30.60 -15.68
CA TYR A 382 1.84 -31.28 -16.21
C TYR A 382 1.60 -31.04 -17.69
N GLY A 383 2.44 -30.25 -18.33
CA GLY A 383 2.33 -29.96 -19.75
C GLY A 383 1.06 -29.22 -20.16
N CYS A 384 0.43 -28.48 -19.24
CA CYS A 384 -0.81 -27.72 -19.55
C CYS A 384 -0.60 -26.77 -20.73
N TYR A 385 0.62 -26.21 -20.87
CA TYR A 385 1.01 -25.38 -22.00
C TYR A 385 0.99 -26.12 -23.33
N ALA A 386 1.03 -27.46 -23.32
CA ALA A 386 0.93 -28.23 -24.56
C ALA A 386 -0.46 -28.10 -25.21
N CYS A 387 -1.51 -27.88 -24.43
CA CYS A 387 -2.87 -27.71 -24.89
C CYS A 387 -3.36 -26.26 -24.82
N HIS A 388 -2.91 -25.49 -23.83
CA HIS A 388 -3.36 -24.14 -23.58
C HIS A 388 -2.30 -23.08 -23.97
N LYS A 389 -2.76 -22.01 -24.63
CA LYS A 389 -1.89 -20.89 -24.97
C LYS A 389 -1.76 -19.94 -23.77
N VAL A 390 -0.53 -19.75 -23.31
CA VAL A 390 -0.14 -18.78 -22.30
C VAL A 390 1.08 -18.01 -22.80
N ASP A 391 1.17 -16.71 -22.51
CA ASP A 391 2.14 -15.80 -23.16
C ASP A 391 3.61 -16.20 -22.97
N TRP A 392 3.97 -16.97 -21.96
CA TRP A 392 5.35 -17.39 -21.67
C TRP A 392 5.75 -18.74 -22.27
N PHE A 393 4.82 -19.44 -22.86
CA PHE A 393 5.05 -20.75 -23.44
C PHE A 393 4.97 -20.70 -24.98
N PRO A 394 5.58 -21.64 -25.69
CA PRO A 394 5.64 -21.60 -27.14
C PRO A 394 4.29 -21.41 -27.84
N THR A 395 4.28 -20.67 -28.92
CA THR A 395 3.06 -20.27 -29.67
C THR A 395 2.50 -21.35 -30.57
N SER A 396 2.84 -22.61 -30.37
CA SER A 396 2.26 -23.73 -31.16
C SER A 396 0.72 -23.78 -31.05
N ARG A 397 0.07 -24.35 -32.07
CA ARG A 397 -1.38 -24.55 -32.04
C ARG A 397 -1.73 -25.47 -30.87
N LYS A 398 -2.64 -25.02 -30.02
CA LYS A 398 -3.06 -25.74 -28.81
C LYS A 398 -4.49 -26.22 -29.00
N PRO A 399 -4.82 -27.48 -28.59
CA PRO A 399 -6.20 -28.00 -28.63
C PRO A 399 -7.12 -27.33 -27.58
N GLY A 400 -6.57 -26.88 -26.44
CA GLY A 400 -7.32 -26.16 -25.42
C GLY A 400 -7.55 -24.69 -25.74
N PRO A 401 -8.58 -24.06 -25.19
CA PRO A 401 -8.83 -22.63 -25.38
C PRO A 401 -7.72 -21.78 -24.77
N SER A 402 -7.51 -20.59 -25.35
CA SER A 402 -6.56 -19.64 -24.80
C SER A 402 -6.99 -19.16 -23.41
N LEU A 403 -6.07 -19.23 -22.45
CA LEU A 403 -6.28 -18.76 -21.08
C LEU A 403 -5.92 -17.27 -20.91
N LYS A 404 -5.47 -16.60 -22.00
CA LYS A 404 -5.01 -15.21 -21.97
C LYS A 404 -6.01 -14.23 -21.37
N ASN A 405 -7.30 -14.46 -21.58
CA ASN A 405 -8.40 -13.60 -21.16
C ASN A 405 -9.38 -14.34 -20.23
N ILE A 406 -8.91 -15.32 -19.47
CA ILE A 406 -9.79 -16.14 -18.64
C ILE A 406 -10.47 -15.31 -17.54
N ALA A 407 -9.79 -14.31 -17.00
CA ALA A 407 -10.34 -13.40 -15.98
C ALA A 407 -11.53 -12.54 -16.47
N GLN A 408 -11.74 -12.45 -17.78
CA GLN A 408 -12.95 -11.81 -18.35
C GLN A 408 -14.17 -12.75 -18.38
N LYS A 409 -13.91 -14.04 -18.37
CA LYS A 409 -14.94 -15.06 -18.65
C LYS A 409 -15.44 -15.74 -17.40
N VAL A 410 -14.56 -15.95 -16.43
CA VAL A 410 -14.85 -16.72 -15.21
C VAL A 410 -14.28 -16.04 -13.98
N ARG A 411 -14.78 -16.43 -12.80
CA ARG A 411 -14.26 -16.01 -11.50
C ARG A 411 -13.04 -16.86 -11.10
N PRO A 412 -12.17 -16.36 -10.20
CA PRO A 412 -10.99 -17.11 -9.72
C PRO A 412 -11.34 -18.48 -9.14
N ASP A 413 -12.37 -18.54 -8.30
CA ASP A 413 -12.88 -19.76 -7.67
C ASP A 413 -13.36 -20.81 -8.69
N PHE A 414 -13.96 -20.38 -9.79
CA PHE A 414 -14.34 -21.28 -10.89
C PHE A 414 -13.11 -21.94 -11.53
N ILE A 415 -11.99 -21.24 -11.67
CA ILE A 415 -10.77 -21.83 -12.22
C ILE A 415 -10.30 -22.99 -11.35
N ALA A 416 -10.26 -22.78 -10.03
CA ALA A 416 -9.87 -23.85 -9.10
C ALA A 416 -10.81 -25.05 -9.20
N SER A 417 -12.12 -24.83 -9.21
CA SER A 417 -13.13 -25.88 -9.33
C SER A 417 -13.02 -26.63 -10.65
N TRP A 418 -12.82 -25.91 -11.76
CA TRP A 418 -12.64 -26.51 -13.08
C TRP A 418 -11.36 -27.36 -13.16
N VAL A 419 -10.22 -26.86 -12.66
CA VAL A 419 -8.94 -27.58 -12.65
C VAL A 419 -9.02 -28.85 -11.79
N THR A 420 -9.75 -28.78 -10.67
CA THR A 420 -9.98 -29.94 -9.78
C THR A 420 -10.75 -31.04 -10.48
N LYS A 421 -11.89 -30.71 -11.10
CA LYS A 421 -12.78 -31.73 -11.67
C LYS A 421 -13.51 -31.21 -12.92
N PRO A 422 -12.81 -31.10 -14.07
CA PRO A 422 -13.38 -30.49 -15.28
C PRO A 422 -14.63 -31.22 -15.79
N LYS A 423 -14.69 -32.54 -15.64
CA LYS A 423 -15.84 -33.36 -16.07
C LYS A 423 -17.09 -33.19 -15.21
N SER A 424 -17.01 -32.61 -14.02
CA SER A 424 -18.20 -32.27 -13.22
C SER A 424 -19.01 -31.14 -13.82
N PHE A 425 -18.34 -30.22 -14.54
CA PHE A 425 -18.99 -29.11 -15.22
C PHE A 425 -19.36 -29.47 -16.67
N ARG A 426 -18.48 -30.17 -17.35
CA ARG A 426 -18.71 -30.63 -18.73
C ARG A 426 -18.24 -32.08 -18.88
N PRO A 427 -19.15 -33.04 -18.85
CA PRO A 427 -18.81 -34.46 -18.94
C PRO A 427 -18.03 -34.84 -20.21
N THR A 428 -18.27 -34.13 -21.31
CA THR A 428 -17.66 -34.37 -22.63
C THR A 428 -16.35 -33.59 -22.84
N THR A 429 -15.83 -32.87 -21.84
CA THR A 429 -14.59 -32.13 -22.01
C THR A 429 -13.41 -33.06 -22.30
N TRP A 430 -12.57 -32.65 -23.24
CA TRP A 430 -11.31 -33.31 -23.55
C TRP A 430 -10.21 -33.03 -22.50
N MET A 431 -10.44 -32.05 -21.63
CA MET A 431 -9.49 -31.76 -20.54
C MET A 431 -9.48 -32.93 -19.57
N PRO A 432 -8.33 -33.61 -19.37
CA PRO A 432 -8.23 -34.69 -18.42
C PRO A 432 -8.35 -34.14 -16.98
N GLN A 433 -8.88 -34.94 -16.09
CA GLN A 433 -8.72 -34.73 -14.66
C GLN A 433 -7.30 -35.14 -14.27
N ILE A 434 -6.54 -34.22 -13.66
CA ILE A 434 -5.16 -34.43 -13.26
C ILE A 434 -5.06 -34.55 -11.73
N PHE A 435 -5.88 -33.79 -11.02
CA PHE A 435 -5.90 -33.72 -9.56
C PHE A 435 -7.03 -34.56 -8.96
N HIS A 436 -6.88 -34.93 -7.71
CA HIS A 436 -7.88 -35.74 -6.94
C HIS A 436 -8.28 -37.05 -7.64
N LEU A 437 -7.30 -37.72 -8.22
CA LEU A 437 -7.50 -39.08 -8.76
C LEU A 437 -7.49 -40.10 -7.61
N GLU A 438 -8.45 -41.01 -7.56
CA GLU A 438 -8.65 -41.98 -6.48
C GLU A 438 -7.40 -42.81 -6.18
N ASN A 439 -6.67 -43.21 -7.22
CA ASN A 439 -5.44 -44.00 -7.10
C ASN A 439 -4.18 -43.18 -6.75
N PHE A 440 -4.27 -41.87 -6.71
CA PHE A 440 -3.13 -40.99 -6.48
C PHE A 440 -2.97 -40.64 -4.99
N ALA A 441 -4.05 -40.58 -4.24
CA ALA A 441 -4.07 -40.17 -2.84
C ALA A 441 -3.53 -41.23 -1.88
N GLU A 442 -3.51 -42.51 -2.29
CA GLU A 442 -3.20 -43.66 -1.43
C GLU A 442 -1.76 -44.19 -1.59
N ASN A 443 -1.02 -43.76 -2.61
CA ASN A 443 0.29 -44.31 -2.88
C ASN A 443 1.41 -43.32 -2.57
N GLU A 444 1.91 -43.40 -1.34
CA GLU A 444 3.01 -42.59 -0.83
C GLU A 444 4.30 -42.67 -1.68
N GLU A 445 4.60 -43.85 -2.24
CA GLU A 445 5.76 -44.08 -3.08
C GLU A 445 5.63 -43.36 -4.43
N VAL A 446 4.44 -43.34 -5.02
CA VAL A 446 4.15 -42.61 -6.27
C VAL A 446 4.28 -41.12 -6.06
N VAL A 447 3.80 -40.58 -4.93
CA VAL A 447 3.93 -39.15 -4.59
C VAL A 447 5.40 -38.78 -4.39
N LYS A 448 6.15 -39.55 -3.62
CA LYS A 448 7.60 -39.34 -3.40
C LYS A 448 8.42 -39.48 -4.68
N SER A 449 8.10 -40.46 -5.53
CA SER A 449 8.79 -40.67 -6.80
C SER A 449 8.59 -39.53 -7.80
N ASN A 450 7.35 -39.02 -7.89
CA ASN A 450 7.00 -38.00 -8.89
C ASN A 450 7.29 -36.56 -8.43
N TYR A 451 7.33 -36.30 -7.12
CA TYR A 451 7.38 -34.95 -6.57
C TYR A 451 8.50 -34.71 -5.55
N GLY A 452 9.35 -35.71 -5.33
CA GLY A 452 10.49 -35.63 -4.44
C GLY A 452 10.21 -36.04 -3.00
N ALA A 453 11.28 -36.37 -2.27
CA ALA A 453 11.22 -36.93 -0.91
C ALA A 453 10.59 -36.02 0.16
N GLY A 454 10.44 -34.73 -0.12
CA GLY A 454 9.80 -33.73 0.77
C GLY A 454 8.35 -33.40 0.42
N ALA A 455 7.75 -34.06 -0.59
CA ALA A 455 6.36 -33.80 -0.95
C ALA A 455 5.42 -34.22 0.19
N PRO A 456 4.41 -33.41 0.54
CA PRO A 456 3.46 -33.75 1.59
C PRO A 456 2.70 -35.02 1.24
N ILE A 457 2.71 -35.99 2.15
CA ILE A 457 2.15 -37.34 1.98
C ILE A 457 0.62 -37.32 1.98
N MET A 458 -0.01 -36.24 2.43
CA MET A 458 -1.47 -36.08 2.41
C MET A 458 -1.93 -35.70 0.99
N GLY A 459 -2.29 -36.71 0.20
CA GLY A 459 -2.67 -36.58 -1.21
C GLY A 459 -3.73 -35.51 -1.46
N GLN A 460 -4.76 -35.43 -0.62
CA GLN A 460 -5.80 -34.39 -0.73
C GLN A 460 -5.21 -32.98 -0.51
N GLN A 461 -4.50 -32.78 0.58
CA GLN A 461 -3.91 -31.48 0.92
C GLN A 461 -2.89 -31.03 -0.14
N TRP A 462 -2.13 -31.98 -0.69
CA TRP A 462 -1.21 -31.70 -1.78
C TRP A 462 -1.94 -31.28 -3.06
N ASN A 463 -2.99 -32.02 -3.44
CA ASN A 463 -3.82 -31.67 -4.60
C ASN A 463 -4.47 -30.31 -4.45
N ASP A 464 -5.03 -30.00 -3.28
CA ASP A 464 -5.64 -28.70 -2.99
C ASP A 464 -4.60 -27.57 -3.13
N THR A 465 -3.40 -27.78 -2.60
CA THR A 465 -2.29 -26.82 -2.73
C THR A 465 -1.87 -26.63 -4.18
N ALA A 466 -1.74 -27.73 -4.93
CA ALA A 466 -1.36 -27.67 -6.34
C ALA A 466 -2.44 -27.00 -7.21
N VAL A 467 -3.71 -27.31 -6.97
CA VAL A 467 -4.84 -26.64 -7.65
C VAL A 467 -4.84 -25.14 -7.35
N ALA A 468 -4.64 -24.74 -6.10
CA ALA A 468 -4.56 -23.34 -5.72
C ALA A 468 -3.39 -22.63 -6.41
N ALA A 469 -2.22 -23.26 -6.47
CA ALA A 469 -1.02 -22.73 -7.11
C ALA A 469 -1.22 -22.55 -8.63
N VAL A 470 -1.72 -23.57 -9.33
CA VAL A 470 -2.02 -23.52 -10.77
C VAL A 470 -3.07 -22.44 -11.07
N SER A 471 -4.12 -22.36 -10.25
CA SER A 471 -5.18 -21.37 -10.41
C SER A 471 -4.67 -19.94 -10.24
N ALA A 472 -3.82 -19.69 -9.23
CA ALA A 472 -3.16 -18.42 -9.01
C ALA A 472 -2.26 -18.04 -10.19
N PHE A 473 -1.51 -19.01 -10.70
CA PHE A 473 -0.65 -18.79 -11.89
C PHE A 473 -1.49 -18.42 -13.12
N ILE A 474 -2.53 -19.20 -13.45
CA ILE A 474 -3.42 -18.94 -14.60
C ILE A 474 -4.04 -17.54 -14.47
N TRP A 475 -4.54 -17.20 -13.28
CA TRP A 475 -5.14 -15.90 -13.02
C TRP A 475 -4.15 -14.76 -13.20
N SER A 476 -2.92 -14.91 -12.70
CA SER A 476 -1.87 -13.89 -12.83
C SER A 476 -1.54 -13.56 -14.29
N ARG A 477 -1.73 -14.53 -15.19
CA ARG A 477 -1.40 -14.40 -16.62
C ARG A 477 -2.58 -13.94 -17.48
N SER A 478 -3.74 -13.74 -16.88
CA SER A 478 -4.93 -13.33 -17.60
C SER A 478 -5.05 -11.80 -17.65
N SER A 479 -5.31 -11.27 -18.85
CA SER A 479 -5.64 -9.86 -19.01
C SER A 479 -7.13 -9.64 -18.82
N ALA A 480 -7.50 -8.86 -17.80
CA ALA A 480 -8.86 -8.38 -17.61
C ALA A 480 -9.08 -7.12 -18.48
N LYS A 481 -9.52 -7.29 -19.71
CA LYS A 481 -10.13 -6.17 -20.45
C LYS A 481 -11.63 -6.21 -20.18
N PRO A 482 -12.26 -5.13 -19.74
CA PRO A 482 -13.72 -5.09 -19.66
C PRO A 482 -14.31 -5.39 -21.03
N LEU A 483 -15.38 -6.16 -21.06
CA LEU A 483 -16.18 -6.31 -22.27
C LEU A 483 -16.85 -4.97 -22.56
N ASP A 484 -16.83 -4.56 -23.81
CA ASP A 484 -17.56 -3.36 -24.20
C ASP A 484 -19.04 -3.51 -23.79
N PRO A 485 -19.62 -2.52 -23.13
CA PRO A 485 -21.01 -2.60 -22.73
C PRO A 485 -21.89 -2.73 -23.98
N VAL A 486 -22.82 -3.65 -23.94
CA VAL A 486 -23.81 -3.78 -25.02
C VAL A 486 -24.61 -2.49 -25.07
N PRO A 487 -24.56 -1.73 -26.16
CA PRO A 487 -25.13 -0.38 -26.24
C PRO A 487 -26.67 -0.36 -26.23
N VAL A 488 -27.29 -1.54 -26.25
CA VAL A 488 -28.74 -1.68 -26.34
C VAL A 488 -29.27 -2.53 -25.19
N LYS A 489 -30.31 -2.06 -24.54
CA LYS A 489 -31.01 -2.85 -23.51
C LYS A 489 -31.72 -4.03 -24.21
N GLY A 490 -31.32 -5.25 -23.84
CA GLY A 490 -31.92 -6.47 -24.39
C GLY A 490 -33.34 -6.71 -23.86
N ASP A 491 -34.18 -7.28 -24.73
CA ASP A 491 -35.49 -7.83 -24.38
C ASP A 491 -35.36 -9.35 -24.20
N PRO A 492 -35.62 -9.91 -23.01
CA PRO A 492 -35.45 -11.35 -22.76
C PRO A 492 -36.34 -12.24 -23.60
N ALA A 493 -37.59 -11.82 -23.90
CA ALA A 493 -38.53 -12.59 -24.70
C ALA A 493 -38.07 -12.66 -26.15
N ARG A 494 -37.65 -11.53 -26.70
CA ARG A 494 -37.07 -11.48 -28.04
C ARG A 494 -35.72 -12.20 -28.09
N GLY A 495 -34.91 -12.08 -27.06
CA GLY A 495 -33.65 -12.81 -26.93
C GLY A 495 -33.83 -14.32 -26.95
N ARG A 496 -34.85 -14.85 -26.28
CA ARG A 496 -35.24 -16.27 -26.35
C ARG A 496 -35.57 -16.71 -27.77
N GLU A 497 -36.38 -15.92 -28.50
CA GLU A 497 -36.74 -16.24 -29.86
C GLU A 497 -35.53 -16.22 -30.82
N VAL A 498 -34.68 -15.18 -30.70
CA VAL A 498 -33.42 -15.11 -31.44
C VAL A 498 -32.50 -16.28 -31.13
N PHE A 499 -32.36 -16.69 -29.85
CA PHE A 499 -31.55 -17.83 -29.46
C PHE A 499 -32.03 -19.12 -30.13
N ARG A 500 -33.36 -19.34 -30.18
CA ARG A 500 -33.98 -20.46 -30.84
C ARG A 500 -33.77 -20.43 -32.37
N LEU A 501 -34.09 -19.30 -33.01
CA LEU A 501 -34.04 -19.16 -34.48
C LEU A 501 -32.60 -19.15 -35.02
N SER A 502 -31.64 -18.65 -34.25
CA SER A 502 -30.22 -18.60 -34.64
C SER A 502 -29.51 -19.94 -34.53
N GLY A 503 -30.21 -21.00 -34.09
CA GLY A 503 -29.66 -22.35 -34.01
C GLY A 503 -28.69 -22.55 -32.84
N CYS A 504 -28.71 -21.66 -31.81
CA CYS A 504 -27.84 -21.77 -30.67
C CYS A 504 -28.05 -23.10 -29.88
N LEU A 505 -29.29 -23.63 -29.90
CA LEU A 505 -29.66 -24.92 -29.35
C LEU A 505 -29.01 -26.11 -30.08
N GLY A 506 -28.46 -25.92 -31.25
CA GLY A 506 -27.69 -26.95 -31.96
C GLY A 506 -26.34 -27.25 -31.29
N CYS A 507 -25.85 -26.30 -30.46
CA CYS A 507 -24.55 -26.44 -29.76
C CYS A 507 -24.65 -26.26 -28.24
N HIS A 508 -25.71 -25.61 -27.75
CA HIS A 508 -25.87 -25.29 -26.33
C HIS A 508 -27.15 -25.90 -25.76
N ASP A 509 -27.04 -26.46 -24.55
CA ASP A 509 -28.19 -26.82 -23.72
C ASP A 509 -28.56 -25.64 -22.82
N MET A 510 -29.86 -25.34 -22.69
CA MET A 510 -30.35 -24.26 -21.84
C MET A 510 -31.67 -24.64 -21.17
N ALA A 511 -31.74 -24.47 -19.84
CA ALA A 511 -32.85 -24.93 -19.02
C ALA A 511 -34.24 -24.36 -19.27
N PRO A 512 -34.52 -23.18 -19.83
CA PRO A 512 -35.90 -22.74 -19.97
C PRO A 512 -36.46 -22.80 -21.38
N PHE A 513 -36.25 -23.92 -22.07
CA PHE A 513 -37.04 -24.23 -23.29
C PHE A 513 -37.92 -25.46 -23.03
N PRO A 514 -38.94 -25.33 -22.11
CA PRO A 514 -39.82 -26.45 -21.81
C PRO A 514 -40.60 -26.85 -23.07
N GLY A 515 -40.49 -28.12 -23.43
CA GLY A 515 -41.09 -28.67 -24.65
C GLY A 515 -40.22 -28.63 -25.90
N GLU A 516 -39.06 -28.02 -25.84
CA GLU A 516 -38.00 -28.08 -26.85
C GLU A 516 -36.81 -28.91 -26.38
N GLU A 517 -36.96 -29.63 -25.28
CA GLU A 517 -36.10 -30.78 -24.94
C GLU A 517 -36.05 -31.66 -26.19
N THR A 518 -34.91 -31.60 -26.80
CA THR A 518 -34.60 -32.12 -28.13
C THR A 518 -35.40 -33.35 -28.45
N LYS A 519 -36.43 -33.22 -29.29
CA LYS A 519 -37.02 -34.33 -30.07
C LYS A 519 -36.00 -34.86 -31.08
N THR A 520 -34.73 -34.92 -30.70
CA THR A 520 -33.65 -35.64 -31.35
C THR A 520 -33.69 -37.13 -30.99
N GLN A 521 -34.81 -37.59 -30.41
CA GLN A 521 -35.06 -39.01 -30.19
C GLN A 521 -35.27 -39.82 -31.49
N ASP A 522 -35.49 -39.13 -32.65
CA ASP A 522 -35.78 -39.82 -33.90
C ASP A 522 -34.61 -39.85 -34.90
N ILE A 523 -33.47 -39.30 -34.61
CA ILE A 523 -32.28 -39.44 -35.43
C ILE A 523 -31.41 -40.54 -34.82
N ALA A 524 -31.14 -41.59 -35.58
CA ALA A 524 -30.47 -42.84 -35.23
C ALA A 524 -29.02 -42.71 -34.72
N PHE A 525 -28.73 -41.71 -33.93
CA PHE A 525 -27.51 -41.56 -33.15
C PHE A 525 -27.83 -41.53 -31.66
N GLU A 526 -28.12 -42.69 -31.10
CA GLU A 526 -28.39 -42.91 -29.67
C GLU A 526 -27.27 -42.49 -28.72
N LYS A 527 -26.25 -41.80 -29.18
CA LYS A 527 -25.10 -41.35 -28.37
C LYS A 527 -24.85 -39.86 -28.31
N ALA A 528 -25.59 -39.03 -29.03
CA ALA A 528 -25.43 -37.58 -28.97
C ALA A 528 -26.51 -36.94 -28.10
N LYS A 529 -26.59 -37.35 -26.83
CA LYS A 529 -27.53 -36.76 -25.85
C LYS A 529 -27.08 -35.40 -25.31
N THR A 530 -25.93 -34.92 -25.71
CA THR A 530 -25.42 -33.60 -25.30
C THR A 530 -24.88 -32.90 -26.53
N ASN A 531 -25.26 -31.64 -26.71
CA ASN A 531 -24.69 -30.80 -27.74
C ASN A 531 -23.23 -30.49 -27.36
N GLU A 532 -22.32 -31.33 -27.84
CA GLU A 532 -20.92 -31.41 -27.37
C GLU A 532 -20.07 -30.19 -27.77
N HIS A 533 -20.58 -29.29 -28.59
CA HIS A 533 -19.82 -28.20 -29.21
C HIS A 533 -19.85 -26.88 -28.43
N GLY A 534 -20.82 -26.67 -27.55
CA GLY A 534 -20.97 -25.46 -26.73
C GLY A 534 -20.98 -25.77 -25.23
N PRO A 535 -20.67 -24.82 -24.34
CA PRO A 535 -20.86 -24.97 -22.91
C PRO A 535 -22.34 -25.12 -22.56
N ASP A 536 -22.62 -25.91 -21.53
CA ASP A 536 -23.94 -25.99 -20.91
C ASP A 536 -24.31 -24.64 -20.27
N LEU A 537 -25.48 -24.11 -20.60
CA LEU A 537 -25.97 -22.81 -20.11
C LEU A 537 -27.08 -22.98 -19.06
N ARG A 538 -27.24 -24.17 -18.48
CA ARG A 538 -28.32 -24.48 -17.51
C ARG A 538 -28.03 -24.05 -16.09
N GLY A 539 -26.80 -23.66 -15.74
CA GLY A 539 -26.45 -23.29 -14.37
C GLY A 539 -25.36 -22.29 -14.24
#